data_7d1298b4ea8c8890d2639e2522684c5d
#
_entry.id   7d1298b4ea8c8890d2639e2522684c5d
#
_cell.length_a   1.000
_cell.length_b   1.000
_cell.length_c   1.000
_cell.angle_alpha   90.00
_cell.angle_beta   90.00
_cell.angle_gamma   90.00
#
_symmetry.space_group_name_H-M   'P 1'
#
loop_
_entity.id
_entity.type
_entity.pdbx_description
1 polymer ?
#
loop_
_entity_poly.entity_id
_entity_poly.type
_entity_poly.pdbx_seq_one_letter_code
_entity_poly.pdbx_strand_id
1 'polypeptide(L)' 'MSDHQYKFNVTMTCGGCSGAVERVLKKLEGVKTFDVSLETQTVNVTTEPTLAYDDVLEKIKKTGKTVNSGEADGESKQV' A
#
# COMPACT_ATOMS: atom_id res chain seq x y z
N MET A 1 21.23 -2.47 5.12
CA MET A 1 19.95 -3.18 4.97
C MET A 1 19.02 -2.35 4.10
N SER A 2 18.27 -3.03 3.24
CA SER A 2 17.44 -2.35 2.26
C SER A 2 16.00 -2.28 2.74
N ASP A 3 15.38 -1.12 2.58
CA ASP A 3 13.96 -0.99 2.83
C ASP A 3 13.20 -1.71 1.72
N HIS A 4 12.01 -2.20 2.04
CA HIS A 4 11.14 -2.78 1.05
C HIS A 4 10.29 -1.70 0.39
N GLN A 5 10.09 -1.85 -0.91
CA GLN A 5 9.19 -0.97 -1.65
C GLN A 5 8.04 -1.79 -2.19
N TYR A 6 6.85 -1.45 -1.74
CA TYR A 6 5.63 -2.14 -2.16
C TYR A 6 4.78 -1.18 -2.96
N LYS A 7 4.17 -1.70 -4.01
CA LYS A 7 3.30 -0.91 -4.87
C LYS A 7 2.01 -1.68 -5.07
N PHE A 8 0.89 -0.99 -4.88
CA PHE A 8 -0.41 -1.61 -5.03
C PHE A 8 -1.26 -0.78 -5.99
N ASN A 9 -2.00 -1.46 -6.83
CA ASN A 9 -3.04 -0.83 -7.64
C ASN A 9 -4.36 -1.04 -6.91
N VAL A 10 -4.93 0.03 -6.38
CA VAL A 10 -6.13 -0.02 -5.57
C VAL A 10 -7.21 0.82 -6.22
N THR A 11 -8.40 0.24 -6.36
CA THR A 11 -9.54 0.97 -6.93
C THR A 11 -9.98 2.04 -5.94
N MET A 12 -9.78 3.30 -6.32
CA MET A 12 -10.16 4.46 -5.52
C MET A 12 -11.03 5.37 -6.36
N THR A 13 -12.22 5.67 -5.88
CA THR A 13 -13.19 6.44 -6.65
C THR A 13 -13.28 7.90 -6.24
N CYS A 14 -12.71 8.25 -5.10
CA CYS A 14 -12.77 9.64 -4.61
C CYS A 14 -11.65 9.89 -3.59
N GLY A 15 -11.50 11.16 -3.19
CA GLY A 15 -10.50 11.54 -2.22
C GLY A 15 -10.66 10.88 -0.85
N GLY A 16 -11.90 10.53 -0.49
CA GLY A 16 -12.15 9.81 0.76
C GLY A 16 -11.53 8.42 0.77
N CYS A 17 -11.48 7.78 -0.40
CA CYS A 17 -10.87 6.46 -0.53
C CYS A 17 -9.37 6.54 -0.33
N SER A 18 -8.70 7.51 -0.96
CA SER A 18 -7.27 7.69 -0.78
C SER A 18 -6.94 8.07 0.66
N GLY A 19 -7.78 8.89 1.29
CA GLY A 19 -7.61 9.28 2.68
C GLY A 19 -7.68 8.10 3.63
N ALA A 20 -8.57 7.14 3.36
CA ALA A 20 -8.70 5.94 4.18
C ALA A 20 -7.42 5.10 4.09
N VAL A 21 -6.88 4.92 2.89
CA VAL A 21 -5.64 4.18 2.68
C VAL A 21 -4.47 4.87 3.38
N GLU A 22 -4.36 6.19 3.22
CA GLU A 22 -3.31 6.97 3.87
C GLU A 22 -3.37 6.81 5.39
N ARG A 23 -4.55 6.87 5.95
CA ARG A 23 -4.73 6.75 7.39
C ARG A 23 -4.27 5.41 7.91
N VAL A 24 -4.59 4.33 7.19
CA VAL A 24 -4.17 2.98 7.55
C VAL A 24 -2.65 2.87 7.50
N LEU A 25 -2.05 3.41 6.44
CA LEU A 25 -0.59 3.35 6.28
C LEU A 25 0.13 4.16 7.35
N LYS A 26 -0.42 5.29 7.75
CA LYS A 26 0.16 6.09 8.83
C LYS A 26 0.19 5.35 10.16
N LYS A 27 -0.80 4.52 10.41
CA LYS A 27 -0.91 3.77 11.66
C LYS A 27 -0.12 2.48 11.66
N LEU A 28 0.29 2.02 10.50
CA LEU A 28 1.01 0.75 10.39
C LEU A 28 2.47 0.93 10.76
N GLU A 29 2.90 0.23 11.79
CA GLU A 29 4.29 0.26 12.22
C GLU A 29 5.19 -0.37 11.16
N GLY A 30 6.34 0.25 10.93
CA GLY A 30 7.28 -0.22 9.93
C GLY A 30 7.18 0.50 8.60
N VAL A 31 6.13 1.29 8.40
CA VAL A 31 6.01 2.13 7.20
C VAL A 31 6.82 3.39 7.40
N LYS A 32 7.81 3.60 6.54
CA LYS A 32 8.64 4.80 6.60
C LYS A 32 8.03 5.95 5.84
N THR A 33 7.64 5.69 4.59
CA THR A 33 6.98 6.67 3.74
C THR A 33 5.95 5.98 2.89
N PHE A 34 5.00 6.76 2.39
CA PHE A 34 4.02 6.24 1.46
C PHE A 34 3.56 7.36 0.54
N ASP A 35 3.06 6.97 -0.62
CA ASP A 35 2.51 7.89 -1.59
C ASP A 35 1.25 7.27 -2.19
N VAL A 36 0.17 8.02 -2.17
CA VAL A 36 -1.12 7.55 -2.69
C VAL A 36 -1.51 8.47 -3.84
N SER A 37 -1.68 7.89 -5.02
CA SER A 37 -2.09 8.65 -6.21
C SER A 37 -3.47 8.20 -6.65
N LEU A 38 -4.43 9.11 -6.58
CA LEU A 38 -5.79 8.85 -7.04
C LEU A 38 -5.84 8.78 -8.57
N GLU A 39 -5.04 9.59 -9.21
CA GLU A 39 -5.01 9.68 -10.67
C GLU A 39 -4.59 8.36 -11.31
N THR A 40 -3.58 7.72 -10.77
CA THR A 40 -3.10 6.44 -11.28
C THR A 40 -3.65 5.27 -10.49
N GLN A 41 -4.40 5.54 -9.42
CA GLN A 41 -4.92 4.54 -8.50
C GLN A 41 -3.83 3.63 -7.95
N THR A 42 -2.70 4.23 -7.63
CA THR A 42 -1.51 3.51 -7.19
C THR A 42 -1.13 3.96 -5.78
N VAL A 43 -0.75 3.00 -4.97
CA VAL A 43 -0.24 3.23 -3.62
C VAL A 43 1.19 2.72 -3.58
N ASN A 44 2.13 3.60 -3.28
CA ASN A 44 3.53 3.23 -3.11
C ASN A 44 3.87 3.31 -1.62
N VAL A 45 4.47 2.27 -1.09
CA VAL A 45 4.79 2.19 0.34
C VAL A 45 6.25 1.78 0.49
N THR A 46 6.99 2.56 1.26
CA THR A 46 8.36 2.20 1.64
C THR A 46 8.36 1.79 3.10
N THR A 47 8.83 0.60 3.38
CA THR A 47 8.78 0.02 4.72
C THR A 47 10.14 -0.41 5.20
N GLU A 48 10.23 -0.66 6.51
CA GLU A 48 11.40 -1.29 7.10
C GLU A 48 11.49 -2.75 6.63
N PRO A 49 12.69 -3.33 6.62
CA PRO A 49 12.86 -4.71 6.15
C PRO A 49 12.05 -5.74 6.93
N THR A 50 11.65 -5.41 8.15
CA THR A 50 10.90 -6.31 9.01
C THR A 50 9.41 -6.38 8.68
N LEU A 51 8.89 -5.42 7.90
CA LEU A 51 7.47 -5.40 7.55
C LEU A 51 7.23 -6.16 6.26
N ALA A 52 6.42 -7.21 6.34
CA ALA A 52 6.16 -8.07 5.21
C ALA A 52 5.13 -7.48 4.25
N TYR A 53 5.22 -7.88 2.98
CA TYR A 53 4.26 -7.50 1.96
C TYR A 53 2.82 -7.85 2.37
N ASP A 54 2.63 -9.05 2.90
CA ASP A 54 1.30 -9.52 3.28
C ASP A 54 0.66 -8.65 4.36
N ASP A 55 1.48 -8.14 5.28
CA ASP A 55 0.97 -7.27 6.34
C ASP A 55 0.43 -5.97 5.77
N VAL A 56 1.14 -5.38 4.84
CA VAL A 56 0.71 -4.14 4.18
C VAL A 56 -0.54 -4.40 3.35
N LEU A 57 -0.53 -5.47 2.57
CA LEU A 57 -1.66 -5.85 1.73
C LEU A 57 -2.93 -6.05 2.55
N GLU A 58 -2.82 -6.77 3.65
CA GLU A 58 -3.96 -7.03 4.51
C GLU A 58 -4.56 -5.75 5.07
N LYS A 59 -3.70 -4.81 5.49
CA LYS A 59 -4.18 -3.54 6.02
C LYS A 59 -4.90 -2.71 4.97
N ILE A 60 -4.39 -2.72 3.74
CA ILE A 60 -5.05 -2.02 2.64
C ILE A 60 -6.40 -2.66 2.33
N LYS A 61 -6.47 -3.99 2.32
CA LYS A 61 -7.72 -4.71 2.08
C LYS A 61 -8.77 -4.40 3.15
N LYS A 62 -8.33 -4.18 4.38
CA LYS A 62 -9.25 -3.86 5.49
C LYS A 62 -9.94 -2.51 5.32
N THR A 63 -9.45 -1.66 4.45
CA THR A 63 -10.13 -0.39 4.15
C THR A 63 -11.41 -0.60 3.36
N GLY A 64 -11.64 -1.81 2.86
CA GLY A 64 -12.78 -2.14 2.03
C GLY A 64 -12.58 -1.84 0.57
N LYS A 65 -11.40 -1.44 0.17
CA LYS A 65 -11.09 -1.12 -1.22
C LYS A 65 -10.57 -2.37 -1.94
N THR A 66 -10.80 -2.40 -3.25
CA THR A 66 -10.35 -3.52 -4.09
C THR A 66 -8.89 -3.30 -4.48
N VAL A 67 -8.05 -4.25 -4.11
CA VAL A 67 -6.65 -4.25 -4.54
C VAL A 67 -6.58 -5.07 -5.83
N ASN A 68 -6.24 -4.42 -6.93
CA ASN A 68 -6.21 -5.07 -8.25
C ASN A 68 -4.90 -5.80 -8.50
N SER A 69 -3.80 -5.23 -8.05
CA SER A 69 -2.49 -5.85 -8.21
C SER A 69 -1.54 -5.33 -7.15
N GLY A 70 -0.43 -6.02 -6.97
CA GLY A 70 0.58 -5.61 -6.02
C GLY A 70 1.95 -6.02 -6.49
N GLU A 71 2.95 -5.28 -6.05
CA GLU A 71 4.35 -5.54 -6.34
C GLU A 71 5.16 -5.37 -5.06
N ALA A 72 6.20 -6.18 -4.92
CA ALA A 72 7.15 -6.05 -3.83
C ALA A 72 8.55 -5.98 -4.42
N ASP A 73 9.24 -4.88 -4.17
CA ASP A 73 10.61 -4.65 -4.68
C ASP A 73 10.73 -4.87 -6.19
N GLY A 74 9.68 -4.46 -6.92
CA GLY A 74 9.66 -4.57 -8.38
C GLY A 74 9.14 -5.89 -8.92
N GLU A 75 8.77 -6.84 -8.06
CA GLU A 75 8.23 -8.12 -8.47
C GLU A 75 6.73 -8.17 -8.24
N SER A 76 5.99 -8.67 -9.22
CA SER A 76 4.54 -8.85 -9.08
C SER A 76 4.23 -9.88 -8.01
N LYS A 77 3.26 -9.55 -7.16
CA LYS A 77 2.80 -10.44 -6.10
C LYS A 77 1.30 -10.64 -6.22
N GLN A 78 0.82 -11.70 -5.59
CA GLN A 78 -0.61 -11.96 -5.51
C GLN A 78 -1.29 -11.01 -4.52
N VAL A 79 -2.53 -10.69 -4.78
CA VAL A 79 -3.33 -9.82 -3.91
C VAL A 79 -4.59 -10.54 -3.42
#